data_8b557abf1bef0a5558a61aa52e7cedf7
#
_entry.id   8b557abf1bef0a5558a61aa52e7cedf7
#
_cell.length_a   1.000
_cell.length_b   1.000
_cell.length_c   1.000
_cell.angle_alpha   90.00
_cell.angle_beta   90.00
_cell.angle_gamma   90.00
#
_symmetry.space_group_name_H-M   'P 1'
#
loop_
_entity.id
_entity.type
_entity.pdbx_description
1 polymer ?
#
loop_
_entity_poly.entity_id
_entity_poly.type
_entity_poly.pdbx_seq_one_letter_code
_entity_poly.pdbx_strand_id
1 'polypeptide(L)'
;MEDATPDAHVNSVITSLIAMASVNAPSDPIEGPLPKNFFECLVHEDWRKWVAAIQREMKGWVENDVAEECPRVDVPNKTVIIKVGELYSYKRDGRAKHRAVIMGNMLRAAKDYFYTHSYTLSQDGFRLFMSLAA
;
A
#
# COMPACT_ATOMS: atom_id res chain seq x y z
N MET A 1 35.97 -1.14 10.62
CA MET A 1 35.35 -2.32 9.99
C MET A 1 33.88 -2.20 10.33
N GLU A 2 33.12 -1.48 9.46
CA GLU A 2 31.69 -1.24 9.65
C GLU A 2 30.94 -2.54 9.34
N ASP A 3 30.30 -3.10 10.37
CA ASP A 3 29.34 -4.16 10.22
C ASP A 3 28.15 -3.61 9.43
N ALA A 4 28.17 -3.79 8.12
CA ALA A 4 26.99 -3.55 7.29
C ALA A 4 25.90 -4.51 7.77
N THR A 5 24.91 -3.96 8.48
CA THR A 5 23.78 -4.73 8.95
C THR A 5 23.11 -5.42 7.75
N PRO A 6 22.71 -6.70 7.85
CA PRO A 6 22.04 -7.42 6.75
C PRO A 6 20.87 -6.67 6.14
N ASP A 7 20.18 -5.85 6.96
CA ASP A 7 19.05 -5.03 6.55
C ASP A 7 19.39 -3.93 5.55
N ALA A 8 20.55 -3.30 5.64
CA ALA A 8 20.96 -2.25 4.70
C ALA A 8 21.20 -2.79 3.29
N HIS A 9 21.77 -4.00 3.20
CA HIS A 9 22.02 -4.67 1.91
C HIS A 9 20.74 -5.15 1.25
N VAL A 10 19.86 -5.74 2.03
CA VAL A 10 18.53 -6.18 1.56
C VAL A 10 17.71 -4.99 1.05
N ASN A 11 17.68 -3.90 1.79
CA ASN A 11 16.97 -2.68 1.39
C ASN A 11 17.54 -2.07 0.10
N SER A 12 18.86 -2.08 -0.08
CA SER A 12 19.50 -1.62 -1.32
C SER A 12 19.10 -2.48 -2.53
N VAL A 13 19.07 -3.81 -2.37
CA VAL A 13 18.65 -4.73 -3.44
C VAL A 13 17.17 -4.52 -3.77
N ILE A 14 16.31 -4.42 -2.77
CA ILE A 14 14.88 -4.15 -2.95
C ILE A 14 14.67 -2.82 -3.69
N THR A 15 15.33 -1.76 -3.28
CA THR A 15 15.25 -0.44 -3.93
C THR A 15 15.70 -0.51 -5.39
N SER A 16 16.77 -1.24 -5.68
CA SER A 16 17.26 -1.44 -7.05
C SER A 16 16.28 -2.24 -7.91
N LEU A 17 15.70 -3.30 -7.38
CA LEU A 17 14.67 -4.09 -8.07
C LEU A 17 13.43 -3.25 -8.34
N ILE A 18 13.02 -2.45 -7.38
CA ILE A 18 11.89 -1.52 -7.52
C ILE A 18 12.16 -0.50 -8.63
N ALA A 19 13.34 0.12 -8.67
CA ALA A 19 13.72 1.06 -9.71
C ALA A 19 13.72 0.42 -11.12
N MET A 20 14.22 -0.81 -11.24
CA MET A 20 14.22 -1.54 -12.52
C MET A 20 12.82 -1.90 -13.00
N ALA A 21 11.89 -2.21 -12.08
CA ALA A 21 10.51 -2.55 -12.44
C ALA A 21 9.72 -1.35 -12.97
N SER A 22 10.01 -0.14 -12.51
CA SER A 22 9.27 1.08 -12.91
C SER A 22 9.44 1.43 -14.38
N VAL A 23 10.59 1.12 -14.97
CA VAL A 23 10.97 1.62 -16.29
C VAL A 23 10.22 0.93 -17.41
N ASN A 24 9.77 -0.32 -17.21
CA ASN A 24 9.19 -1.14 -18.29
C ASN A 24 8.08 -2.09 -17.81
N ALA A 25 7.18 -1.64 -16.92
CA ALA A 25 6.07 -2.48 -16.50
C ALA A 25 5.06 -2.65 -17.65
N PRO A 26 4.84 -3.88 -18.17
CA PRO A 26 3.88 -4.13 -19.22
C PRO A 26 2.46 -3.79 -18.75
N SER A 27 1.64 -3.31 -19.67
CA SER A 27 0.24 -2.94 -19.42
C SER A 27 -0.76 -4.11 -19.59
N ASP A 28 -0.27 -5.23 -20.10
CA ASP A 28 -1.12 -6.38 -20.41
C ASP A 28 -1.79 -6.96 -19.16
N PRO A 29 -2.99 -7.58 -19.30
CA PRO A 29 -3.65 -8.28 -18.22
C PRO A 29 -2.74 -9.33 -17.58
N ILE A 30 -2.92 -9.53 -16.27
CA ILE A 30 -2.21 -10.55 -15.52
C ILE A 30 -3.14 -11.73 -15.31
N GLU A 31 -2.66 -12.93 -15.57
CA GLU A 31 -3.34 -14.17 -15.28
C GLU A 31 -2.56 -14.94 -14.21
N GLY A 32 -3.26 -15.61 -13.31
CA GLY A 32 -2.62 -16.45 -12.32
C GLY A 32 -3.04 -16.17 -10.88
N PRO A 33 -2.44 -16.87 -9.92
CA PRO A 33 -2.76 -16.73 -8.51
C PRO A 33 -2.33 -15.36 -7.97
N LEU A 34 -3.14 -14.79 -7.07
CA LEU A 34 -2.80 -13.54 -6.39
C LEU A 34 -1.66 -13.76 -5.39
N PRO A 35 -0.62 -12.92 -5.39
CA PRO A 35 0.39 -12.96 -4.35
C PRO A 35 -0.22 -12.54 -2.99
N LYS A 36 0.26 -13.14 -1.90
CA LYS A 36 -0.24 -12.87 -0.54
C LYS A 36 0.62 -11.86 0.21
N ASN A 37 1.85 -11.66 -0.25
CA ASN A 37 2.82 -10.78 0.36
C ASN A 37 3.85 -10.32 -0.67
N PHE A 38 4.68 -9.35 -0.27
CA PHE A 38 5.71 -8.78 -1.14
C PHE A 38 6.70 -9.82 -1.71
N PHE A 39 7.10 -10.82 -0.92
CA PHE A 39 8.04 -11.84 -1.40
C PHE A 39 7.43 -12.71 -2.48
N GLU A 40 6.14 -13.06 -2.36
CA GLU A 40 5.42 -13.77 -3.41
C GLU A 40 5.29 -12.93 -4.69
N CYS A 41 5.16 -11.60 -4.55
CA CYS A 41 5.21 -10.71 -5.71
C CYS A 41 6.52 -10.81 -6.48
N LEU A 42 7.65 -10.90 -5.79
CA LEU A 42 8.99 -10.93 -6.42
C LEU A 42 9.27 -12.22 -7.17
N VAL A 43 8.63 -13.32 -6.78
CA VAL A 43 8.78 -14.64 -7.44
C VAL A 43 7.67 -14.93 -8.46
N HIS A 44 6.69 -14.03 -8.59
CA HIS A 44 5.59 -14.16 -9.53
C HIS A 44 6.07 -13.92 -10.98
N GLU A 45 5.50 -14.61 -11.96
CA GLU A 45 5.84 -14.41 -13.39
C GLU A 45 5.71 -12.94 -13.80
N ASP A 46 4.64 -12.29 -13.36
CA ASP A 46 4.36 -10.86 -13.61
C ASP A 46 4.88 -9.93 -12.50
N TRP A 47 5.97 -10.29 -11.81
CA TRP A 47 6.50 -9.53 -10.68
C TRP A 47 6.65 -8.02 -10.96
N ARG A 48 7.05 -7.63 -12.18
CA ARG A 48 7.20 -6.22 -12.57
C ARG A 48 5.90 -5.45 -12.50
N LYS A 49 4.78 -6.08 -12.89
CA LYS A 49 3.44 -5.47 -12.85
C LYS A 49 2.99 -5.28 -11.39
N TRP A 50 3.27 -6.25 -10.52
CA TRP A 50 2.98 -6.16 -9.09
C TRP A 50 3.82 -5.09 -8.41
N VAL A 51 5.13 -5.06 -8.65
CA VAL A 51 6.01 -4.02 -8.10
C VAL A 51 5.59 -2.63 -8.57
N ALA A 52 5.24 -2.46 -9.84
CA ALA A 52 4.72 -1.19 -10.34
C ALA A 52 3.37 -0.78 -9.70
N ALA A 53 2.53 -1.75 -9.31
CA ALA A 53 1.30 -1.47 -8.57
C ALA A 53 1.59 -1.00 -7.14
N ILE A 54 2.57 -1.60 -6.46
CA ILE A 54 3.03 -1.19 -5.13
C ILE A 54 3.58 0.23 -5.18
N GLN A 55 4.44 0.54 -6.14
CA GLN A 55 5.01 1.87 -6.30
C GLN A 55 3.97 2.96 -6.52
N ARG A 56 2.95 2.67 -7.35
CA ARG A 56 1.86 3.63 -7.57
C ARG A 56 1.08 3.93 -6.28
N GLU A 57 0.87 2.92 -5.45
CA GLU A 57 0.21 3.11 -4.15
C GLU A 57 1.07 3.95 -3.21
N MET A 58 2.36 3.61 -3.08
CA MET A 58 3.30 4.36 -2.23
C MET A 58 3.46 5.81 -2.70
N LYS A 59 3.59 6.00 -4.00
CA LYS A 59 3.66 7.34 -4.60
C LYS A 59 2.40 8.16 -4.26
N GLY A 60 1.22 7.55 -4.34
CA GLY A 60 -0.04 8.18 -3.96
C GLY A 60 -0.08 8.61 -2.49
N TRP A 61 0.55 7.86 -1.59
CA TRP A 61 0.65 8.25 -0.18
C TRP A 61 1.50 9.49 0.02
N VAL A 62 2.64 9.59 -0.66
CA VAL A 62 3.52 10.76 -0.59
C VAL A 62 2.88 11.98 -1.26
N GLU A 63 2.30 11.82 -2.44
CA GLU A 63 1.68 12.92 -3.19
C GLU A 63 0.43 13.51 -2.52
N ASN A 64 -0.26 12.73 -1.69
CA ASN A 64 -1.44 13.19 -0.95
C ASN A 64 -1.15 13.48 0.53
N ASP A 65 0.12 13.59 0.93
CA ASP A 65 0.56 13.85 2.30
C ASP A 65 -0.04 12.87 3.33
N VAL A 66 -0.24 11.59 2.93
CA VAL A 66 -0.80 10.55 3.81
C VAL A 66 0.26 9.99 4.73
N ALA A 67 1.50 9.89 4.26
CA ALA A 67 2.61 9.34 4.99
C ALA A 67 3.92 10.02 4.63
N GLU A 68 4.80 10.13 5.60
CA GLU A 68 6.16 10.67 5.48
C GLU A 68 7.16 9.57 5.85
N GLU A 69 8.27 9.50 5.11
CA GLU A 69 9.37 8.60 5.45
C GLU A 69 10.15 9.16 6.64
N CYS A 70 10.32 8.35 7.66
CA CYS A 70 11.06 8.70 8.87
C CYS A 70 12.12 7.63 9.16
N PRO A 71 13.39 8.00 9.35
CA PRO A 71 14.43 7.08 9.79
C PRO A 71 14.06 6.44 11.12
N ARG A 72 14.32 5.16 11.27
CA ARG A 72 13.99 4.41 12.49
C ARG A 72 14.58 5.01 13.75
N VAL A 73 15.75 5.66 13.64
CA VAL A 73 16.46 6.31 14.74
C VAL A 73 15.73 7.54 15.27
N ASP A 74 14.92 8.19 14.44
CA ASP A 74 14.17 9.39 14.79
C ASP A 74 12.81 9.06 15.44
N VAL A 75 12.43 7.79 15.43
CA VAL A 75 11.17 7.35 16.07
C VAL A 75 11.35 7.34 17.58
N PRO A 76 10.54 8.12 18.35
CA PRO A 76 10.65 8.18 19.80
C PRO A 76 10.52 6.81 20.46
N ASN A 77 11.32 6.58 21.52
CA ASN A 77 11.22 5.37 22.31
C ASN A 77 9.78 5.21 22.85
N LYS A 78 9.25 3.98 22.81
CA LYS A 78 7.88 3.63 23.21
C LYS A 78 6.77 4.04 22.21
N THR A 79 7.11 4.52 21.03
CA THR A 79 6.13 4.71 19.97
C THR A 79 5.55 3.37 19.53
N VAL A 80 4.23 3.29 19.43
CA VAL A 80 3.55 2.10 18.91
C VAL A 80 3.72 2.06 17.40
N ILE A 81 4.36 1.00 16.91
CA ILE A 81 4.53 0.78 15.47
C ILE A 81 3.37 -0.07 14.99
N ILE A 82 2.60 0.49 14.08
CA ILE A 82 1.44 -0.17 13.48
C ILE A 82 1.89 -0.88 12.21
N LYS A 83 1.45 -2.12 12.05
CA LYS A 83 1.72 -2.88 10.83
C LYS A 83 0.83 -2.42 9.70
N VAL A 84 1.40 -2.39 8.51
CA VAL A 84 0.66 -2.20 7.27
C VAL A 84 0.37 -3.58 6.68
N GLY A 85 -0.89 -3.83 6.38
CA GLY A 85 -1.33 -5.01 5.63
C GLY A 85 -1.29 -4.72 4.14
N GLU A 86 -1.00 -5.72 3.35
CA GLU A 86 -0.94 -5.63 1.90
C GLU A 86 -2.11 -6.41 1.29
N LEU A 87 -2.84 -5.78 0.39
CA LEU A 87 -3.93 -6.39 -0.36
C LEU A 87 -3.62 -6.33 -1.85
N TYR A 88 -3.63 -7.49 -2.47
CA TYR A 88 -3.39 -7.68 -3.89
C TYR A 88 -4.67 -8.09 -4.59
N SER A 89 -4.98 -7.49 -5.72
CA SER A 89 -6.16 -7.80 -6.50
C SER A 89 -5.95 -7.44 -7.98
N TYR A 90 -6.81 -7.95 -8.84
CA TYR A 90 -6.90 -7.51 -10.22
C TYR A 90 -7.98 -6.44 -10.35
N LYS A 91 -7.74 -5.44 -11.20
CA LYS A 91 -8.79 -4.55 -11.68
C LYS A 91 -9.66 -5.28 -12.69
N ARG A 92 -10.83 -4.71 -13.03
CA ARG A 92 -11.71 -5.26 -14.07
C ARG A 92 -11.03 -5.41 -15.45
N ASP A 93 -10.03 -4.59 -15.71
CA ASP A 93 -9.21 -4.60 -16.93
C ASP A 93 -7.99 -5.54 -16.83
N GLY A 94 -7.90 -6.38 -15.82
CA GLY A 94 -6.84 -7.33 -15.58
C GLY A 94 -5.54 -6.74 -15.03
N ARG A 95 -5.44 -5.42 -14.82
CA ARG A 95 -4.23 -4.81 -14.28
C ARG A 95 -4.04 -5.13 -12.79
N ALA A 96 -2.78 -5.28 -12.37
CA ALA A 96 -2.41 -5.41 -10.97
C ALA A 96 -2.83 -4.19 -10.16
N LYS A 97 -3.42 -4.44 -9.00
CA LYS A 97 -3.78 -3.44 -8.00
C LYS A 97 -3.24 -3.87 -6.65
N HIS A 98 -2.48 -2.99 -6.03
CA HIS A 98 -2.04 -3.11 -4.65
C HIS A 98 -2.76 -2.08 -3.79
N ARG A 99 -3.00 -2.42 -2.53
CA ARG A 99 -3.43 -1.50 -1.48
C ARG A 99 -2.65 -1.78 -0.21
N ALA A 100 -2.05 -0.76 0.33
CA ALA A 100 -1.49 -0.79 1.66
C ALA A 100 -2.55 -0.31 2.67
N VAL A 101 -2.82 -1.13 3.69
CA VAL A 101 -3.89 -0.88 4.67
C VAL A 101 -3.29 -0.86 6.06
N ILE A 102 -3.50 0.24 6.78
CA ILE A 102 -3.11 0.33 8.19
C ILE A 102 -4.00 -0.61 9.00
N MET A 103 -3.40 -1.47 9.81
CA MET A 103 -4.14 -2.39 10.67
C MET A 103 -4.78 -1.65 11.85
N GLY A 104 -5.99 -1.13 11.64
CA GLY A 104 -6.73 -0.34 12.62
C GLY A 104 -7.04 -1.06 13.93
N ASN A 105 -7.03 -2.40 13.95
CA ASN A 105 -7.18 -3.20 15.18
C ASN A 105 -6.00 -3.06 16.17
N MET A 106 -4.88 -2.50 15.73
CA MET A 106 -3.74 -2.17 16.59
C MET A 106 -3.86 -0.77 17.19
N LEU A 107 -4.80 0.05 16.72
CA LEU A 107 -5.05 1.41 17.20
C LEU A 107 -5.93 1.38 18.46
N ARG A 108 -5.64 2.26 19.41
CA ARG A 108 -6.37 2.38 20.67
C ARG A 108 -7.33 3.56 20.60
N ALA A 109 -8.59 3.30 20.90
CA ALA A 109 -9.60 4.36 21.03
C ALA A 109 -9.19 5.39 22.09
N ALA A 110 -9.54 6.64 21.88
CA ALA A 110 -9.23 7.80 22.72
C ALA A 110 -7.73 8.12 22.91
N LYS A 111 -6.83 7.41 22.22
CA LYS A 111 -5.41 7.69 22.21
C LYS A 111 -4.89 7.92 20.77
N ASP A 112 -5.15 6.95 19.92
CA ASP A 112 -4.66 6.94 18.54
C ASP A 112 -5.73 7.43 17.55
N TYR A 113 -7.01 7.41 17.98
CA TYR A 113 -8.12 8.02 17.23
C TYR A 113 -9.27 8.43 18.19
N PHE A 114 -9.97 9.50 17.83
CA PHE A 114 -11.06 10.07 18.64
C PHE A 114 -12.43 9.95 17.97
N TYR A 115 -12.47 9.95 16.65
CA TYR A 115 -13.70 9.89 15.86
C TYR A 115 -13.62 8.77 14.83
N THR A 116 -14.60 7.89 14.88
CA THR A 116 -14.75 6.80 13.88
C THR A 116 -15.95 7.01 12.97
N HIS A 117 -16.75 8.06 13.22
CA HIS A 117 -17.90 8.35 12.40
C HIS A 117 -17.50 9.07 11.12
N SER A 118 -17.72 8.39 10.00
CA SER A 118 -17.84 9.03 8.69
C SER A 118 -19.34 9.09 8.37
N TYR A 119 -19.87 10.29 8.22
CA TYR A 119 -21.24 10.47 7.73
C TYR A 119 -21.26 10.08 6.25
N THR A 120 -21.54 8.81 5.98
CA THR A 120 -21.83 8.37 4.62
C THR A 120 -23.33 8.46 4.38
N LEU A 121 -23.70 9.05 3.26
CA LEU A 121 -25.08 9.08 2.84
C LEU A 121 -25.60 7.64 2.72
N SER A 122 -26.75 7.34 3.32
CA SER A 122 -27.37 6.02 3.18
C SER A 122 -27.68 5.76 1.71
N GLN A 123 -27.79 4.49 1.33
CA GLN A 123 -28.10 4.13 -0.06
C GLN A 123 -29.45 4.74 -0.52
N ASP A 124 -30.41 4.81 0.37
CA ASP A 124 -31.71 5.43 0.09
C ASP A 124 -31.62 6.95 -0.02
N GLY A 125 -30.81 7.59 0.82
CA GLY A 125 -30.50 9.01 0.70
C GLY A 125 -29.79 9.34 -0.61
N PHE A 126 -28.85 8.49 -1.06
CA PHE A 126 -28.20 8.66 -2.35
C PHE A 126 -29.19 8.52 -3.52
N ARG A 127 -30.07 7.51 -3.47
CA ARG A 127 -31.11 7.30 -4.49
C ARG A 127 -32.07 8.48 -4.56
N LEU A 128 -32.51 8.99 -3.39
CA LEU A 128 -33.36 10.16 -3.32
C LEU A 128 -32.67 11.39 -3.91
N PHE A 129 -31.39 11.62 -3.54
CA PHE A 129 -30.61 12.71 -4.11
C PHE A 129 -30.50 12.61 -5.63
N MET A 130 -30.19 11.43 -6.17
CA MET A 130 -30.10 11.22 -7.61
C MET A 130 -31.44 11.41 -8.33
N SER A 131 -32.56 11.04 -7.70
CA SER A 131 -33.91 11.24 -8.29
C SER A 131 -34.36 12.72 -8.29
N LEU A 132 -33.82 13.54 -7.40
CA LEU A 132 -34.08 14.98 -7.37
C LEU A 132 -33.16 15.78 -8.31
N ALA A 133 -32.02 15.21 -8.69
CA ALA A 133 -31.05 15.81 -9.58
C ALA A 133 -31.24 15.47 -11.07
N ALA A 134 -32.18 14.55 -11.38
CA ALA A 134 -32.53 14.13 -12.74
C ALA A 134 -33.69 14.95 -13.29
#